data_b296ca36718245ff1dff3bd147615270
#
_entry.id   b296ca36718245ff1dff3bd147615270
#
_cell.length_a   1.000
_cell.length_b   1.000
_cell.length_c   1.000
_cell.angle_alpha   90.00
_cell.angle_beta   90.00
_cell.angle_gamma   90.00
#
_symmetry.space_group_name_H-M   'P 1'
#
loop_
_entity.id
_entity.type
_entity.pdbx_description
1 polymer ?
#
loop_
_entity_poly.entity_id
_entity_poly.type
_entity_poly.pdbx_seq_one_letter_code
_entity_poly.pdbx_strand_id
1 'polypeptide(L)'
;MAEFVQLHNHSDYSLLDGMLRISESHKPSPFLKSLVEQGIKAMGLTDHGNMYGALDFYDTARSIGLKPIVGCEFYITNGKYTEKDPNEYRGHLTLLARNHEGYLNLMKLNSLAWVDGFYHKPRIDKEILAKHA
;
A
#
# COMPACT_ATOMS: atom_id res chain seq x y z
N MET A 1 7.03 -23.08 -15.01
CA MET A 1 7.21 -22.68 -13.59
C MET A 1 6.27 -21.50 -13.33
N ALA A 2 5.58 -21.48 -12.20
CA ALA A 2 4.77 -20.29 -11.84
C ALA A 2 5.72 -19.10 -11.60
N GLU A 3 5.42 -17.96 -12.21
CA GLU A 3 6.18 -16.73 -11.96
C GLU A 3 5.84 -16.24 -10.55
N PHE A 4 6.86 -15.99 -9.73
CA PHE A 4 6.67 -15.40 -8.41
C PHE A 4 6.47 -13.88 -8.54
N VAL A 5 5.44 -13.36 -7.86
CA VAL A 5 5.16 -11.93 -7.75
C VAL A 5 5.09 -11.56 -6.27
N GLN A 6 5.99 -10.70 -5.83
CA GLN A 6 5.95 -10.16 -4.48
C GLN A 6 4.85 -9.11 -4.37
N LEU A 7 3.83 -9.39 -3.54
CA LEU A 7 2.63 -8.53 -3.40
C LEU A 7 2.64 -7.64 -2.16
N HIS A 8 3.50 -7.92 -1.18
CA HIS A 8 3.56 -7.23 0.10
C HIS A 8 4.96 -6.62 0.28
N ASN A 9 5.08 -5.33 -0.03
CA ASN A 9 6.32 -4.59 0.08
C ASN A 9 6.07 -3.18 0.62
N HIS A 10 7.04 -2.67 1.39
CA HIS A 10 7.03 -1.33 1.95
C HIS A 10 8.14 -0.49 1.36
N SER A 11 7.79 0.72 0.91
CA SER A 11 8.77 1.71 0.49
C SER A 11 9.27 2.56 1.67
N ASP A 12 10.17 3.47 1.39
CA ASP A 12 10.64 4.48 2.34
C ASP A 12 9.53 5.47 2.80
N TYR A 13 8.35 5.44 2.17
CA TYR A 13 7.14 6.10 2.68
C TYR A 13 6.48 5.37 3.87
N SER A 14 6.85 4.12 4.15
CA SER A 14 6.56 3.43 5.40
C SER A 14 7.64 3.76 6.42
N LEU A 15 7.59 4.96 6.99
CA LEU A 15 8.63 5.51 7.85
C LEU A 15 8.98 4.56 9.00
N LEU A 16 10.28 4.37 9.23
CA LEU A 16 10.90 3.48 10.23
C LEU A 16 10.74 1.97 9.96
N ASP A 17 10.20 1.59 8.79
CA ASP A 17 9.98 0.19 8.46
C ASP A 17 10.43 -0.15 7.03
N GLY A 18 9.94 0.60 6.02
CA GLY A 18 10.29 0.38 4.63
C GLY A 18 11.66 0.95 4.24
N MET A 19 12.46 0.17 3.52
CA MET A 19 13.78 0.59 3.01
C MET A 19 13.82 0.68 1.48
N LEU A 20 12.75 0.28 0.81
CA LEU A 20 12.69 0.25 -0.64
C LEU A 20 12.50 1.67 -1.17
N ARG A 21 13.51 2.20 -1.88
CA ARG A 21 13.35 3.43 -2.65
C ARG A 21 12.74 3.12 -3.99
N ILE A 22 11.69 3.88 -4.33
CA ILE A 22 11.00 3.76 -5.62
C ILE A 22 11.81 4.45 -6.70
N SER A 23 12.18 5.71 -6.46
CA SER A 23 12.94 6.54 -7.39
C SER A 23 14.07 7.27 -6.70
N GLU A 24 15.10 7.65 -7.48
CA GLU A 24 16.18 8.52 -7.06
C GLU A 24 16.40 9.59 -8.16
N SER A 25 16.30 10.86 -7.76
CA SER A 25 16.40 11.98 -8.72
C SER A 25 15.50 11.81 -9.96
N HIS A 26 14.25 11.42 -9.74
CA HIS A 26 13.22 11.15 -10.76
C HIS A 26 13.57 10.01 -11.74
N LYS A 27 14.46 9.11 -11.35
CA LYS A 27 14.81 7.91 -12.11
C LYS A 27 14.51 6.67 -11.30
N PRO A 28 14.20 5.55 -11.96
CA PRO A 28 14.00 4.28 -11.26
C PRO A 28 15.20 3.92 -10.37
N SER A 29 14.93 3.53 -9.14
CA SER A 29 15.98 3.15 -8.19
C SER A 29 16.81 1.95 -8.71
N PRO A 30 18.05 1.77 -8.25
CA PRO A 30 18.84 0.59 -8.58
C PRO A 30 18.13 -0.72 -8.21
N PHE A 31 17.35 -0.71 -7.11
CA PHE A 31 16.58 -1.89 -6.68
C PHE A 31 15.52 -2.28 -7.71
N LEU A 32 14.67 -1.33 -8.16
CA LEU A 32 13.64 -1.65 -9.16
C LEU A 32 14.24 -2.12 -10.49
N LYS A 33 15.37 -1.54 -10.92
CA LYS A 33 16.09 -2.00 -12.11
C LYS A 33 16.58 -3.43 -11.94
N SER A 34 17.15 -3.77 -10.79
CA SER A 34 17.65 -5.13 -10.52
C SER A 34 16.55 -6.18 -10.57
N LEU A 35 15.32 -5.85 -10.18
CA LEU A 35 14.19 -6.77 -10.30
C LEU A 35 13.89 -7.13 -11.75
N VAL A 36 13.88 -6.13 -12.63
CA VAL A 36 13.66 -6.33 -14.08
C VAL A 36 14.78 -7.15 -14.69
N GLU A 37 16.04 -6.86 -14.34
CA GLU A 37 17.23 -7.62 -14.78
C GLU A 37 17.17 -9.09 -14.34
N GLN A 38 16.59 -9.38 -13.18
CA GLN A 38 16.33 -10.74 -12.68
C GLN A 38 15.10 -11.41 -13.33
N GLY A 39 14.41 -10.74 -14.25
CA GLY A 39 13.24 -11.26 -14.94
C GLY A 39 11.92 -11.16 -14.16
N ILE A 40 11.89 -10.39 -13.06
CA ILE A 40 10.65 -10.09 -12.33
C ILE A 40 9.78 -9.17 -13.20
N LYS A 41 8.52 -9.56 -13.41
CA LYS A 41 7.60 -8.85 -14.33
C LYS A 41 6.56 -8.00 -13.62
N ALA A 42 6.31 -8.24 -12.34
CA ALA A 42 5.32 -7.50 -11.55
C ALA A 42 5.73 -7.41 -10.09
N MET A 43 5.30 -6.36 -9.41
CA MET A 43 5.54 -6.13 -7.99
C MET A 43 4.38 -5.36 -7.37
N GLY A 44 4.02 -5.69 -6.13
CA GLY A 44 3.08 -4.93 -5.30
C GLY A 44 3.79 -3.86 -4.48
N LEU A 45 3.13 -2.73 -4.24
CA LEU A 45 3.49 -1.76 -3.22
C LEU A 45 2.33 -1.60 -2.25
N THR A 46 2.59 -1.77 -0.95
CA THR A 46 1.58 -1.84 0.11
C THR A 46 2.08 -1.18 1.38
N ASP A 47 2.37 0.12 1.31
CA ASP A 47 2.87 0.89 2.44
C ASP A 47 1.90 0.88 3.63
N HIS A 48 2.44 1.05 4.84
CA HIS A 48 1.67 1.05 6.08
C HIS A 48 0.76 2.28 6.20
N GLY A 49 -0.55 2.07 6.10
CA GLY A 49 -1.58 3.07 6.34
C GLY A 49 -1.49 4.30 5.44
N ASN A 50 -0.78 4.21 4.32
CA ASN A 50 -0.67 5.31 3.37
C ASN A 50 -0.50 4.83 1.94
N MET A 51 -0.71 5.76 0.99
CA MET A 51 -0.53 5.56 -0.44
C MET A 51 0.36 6.65 -1.05
N TYR A 52 1.26 7.24 -0.26
CA TYR A 52 2.08 8.37 -0.71
C TYR A 52 3.01 8.00 -1.86
N GLY A 53 3.57 6.79 -1.85
CA GLY A 53 4.43 6.28 -2.91
C GLY A 53 3.70 5.72 -4.13
N ALA A 54 2.36 5.60 -4.09
CA ALA A 54 1.60 4.86 -5.10
C ALA A 54 1.77 5.40 -6.53
N LEU A 55 1.71 6.71 -6.71
CA LEU A 55 1.82 7.34 -8.03
C LEU A 55 3.26 7.26 -8.56
N ASP A 56 4.25 7.60 -7.73
CA ASP A 56 5.66 7.49 -8.11
C ASP A 56 6.02 6.04 -8.48
N PHE A 57 5.55 5.08 -7.69
CA PHE A 57 5.74 3.65 -7.97
C PHE A 57 5.09 3.24 -9.29
N TYR A 58 3.84 3.66 -9.52
CA TYR A 58 3.11 3.31 -10.74
C TYR A 58 3.84 3.79 -12.00
N ASP A 59 4.23 5.06 -12.03
CA ASP A 59 4.90 5.66 -13.19
C ASP A 59 6.33 5.10 -13.37
N THR A 60 7.07 5.01 -12.26
CA THR A 60 8.45 4.52 -12.26
C THR A 60 8.55 3.06 -12.71
N ALA A 61 7.72 2.17 -12.13
CA ALA A 61 7.71 0.76 -12.51
C ALA A 61 7.35 0.55 -13.99
N ARG A 62 6.32 1.25 -14.46
CA ARG A 62 5.93 1.18 -15.88
C ARG A 62 7.00 1.64 -16.82
N SER A 63 7.76 2.66 -16.45
CA SER A 63 8.84 3.22 -17.29
C SER A 63 9.95 2.21 -17.61
N ILE A 64 10.10 1.16 -16.77
CA ILE A 64 11.09 0.09 -16.92
C ILE A 64 10.49 -1.25 -17.31
N GLY A 65 9.19 -1.30 -17.64
CA GLY A 65 8.51 -2.54 -18.04
C GLY A 65 8.11 -3.45 -16.88
N LEU A 66 8.17 -2.99 -15.63
CA LEU A 66 7.67 -3.69 -14.45
C LEU A 66 6.18 -3.37 -14.27
N LYS A 67 5.32 -4.39 -14.14
CA LYS A 67 3.88 -4.21 -13.87
C LYS A 67 3.66 -3.81 -12.42
N PRO A 68 3.19 -2.57 -12.12
CA PRO A 68 2.87 -2.16 -10.77
C PRO A 68 1.52 -2.76 -10.32
N ILE A 69 1.48 -3.24 -9.08
CA ILE A 69 0.27 -3.63 -8.36
C ILE A 69 0.16 -2.70 -7.15
N VAL A 70 -0.79 -1.78 -7.20
CA VAL A 70 -0.95 -0.78 -6.14
C VAL A 70 -1.84 -1.31 -5.05
N GLY A 71 -1.42 -1.12 -3.81
CA GLY A 71 -2.15 -1.50 -2.61
C GLY A 71 -1.82 -0.60 -1.42
N CYS A 72 -2.29 -1.02 -0.26
CA CYS A 72 -1.99 -0.41 1.03
C CYS A 72 -2.14 -1.47 2.12
N GLU A 73 -1.27 -1.46 3.11
CA GLU A 73 -1.44 -2.24 4.32
C GLU A 73 -2.17 -1.41 5.37
N PHE A 74 -3.46 -1.67 5.51
CA PHE A 74 -4.31 -0.97 6.47
C PHE A 74 -4.16 -1.50 7.89
N TYR A 75 -4.28 -0.61 8.86
CA TYR A 75 -4.54 -0.99 10.26
C TYR A 75 -6.03 -1.23 10.42
N ILE A 76 -6.41 -2.47 10.76
CA ILE A 76 -7.82 -2.85 10.96
C ILE A 76 -8.12 -3.06 12.44
N THR A 77 -9.27 -2.54 12.87
CA THR A 77 -9.78 -2.70 14.23
C THR A 77 -10.99 -3.61 14.28
N ASN A 78 -11.22 -4.25 15.43
CA ASN A 78 -12.43 -5.05 15.68
C ASN A 78 -13.62 -4.21 16.15
N GLY A 79 -13.36 -3.04 16.78
CA GLY A 79 -14.37 -2.05 17.14
C GLY A 79 -14.64 -1.08 15.98
N LYS A 80 -15.36 0.00 16.27
CA LYS A 80 -15.56 1.07 15.30
C LYS A 80 -14.28 1.87 15.11
N TYR A 81 -13.89 2.10 13.89
CA TYR A 81 -12.65 2.80 13.55
C TYR A 81 -12.59 4.25 14.08
N THR A 82 -13.77 4.85 14.37
CA THR A 82 -13.88 6.20 14.95
C THR A 82 -13.74 6.23 16.47
N GLU A 83 -13.85 5.08 17.16
CA GLU A 83 -13.72 4.99 18.60
C GLU A 83 -12.25 4.92 19.03
N LYS A 84 -11.93 5.50 20.19
CA LYS A 84 -10.56 5.57 20.72
C LYS A 84 -10.43 4.72 21.97
N ASP A 85 -10.35 3.40 21.79
CA ASP A 85 -10.13 2.45 22.89
C ASP A 85 -8.63 2.13 23.00
N PRO A 86 -7.99 2.42 24.16
CA PRO A 86 -6.58 2.10 24.37
C PRO A 86 -6.27 0.59 24.38
N ASN A 87 -7.27 -0.25 24.65
CA ASN A 87 -7.14 -1.71 24.70
C ASN A 87 -7.54 -2.39 23.39
N GLU A 88 -7.85 -1.62 22.36
CA GLU A 88 -8.31 -2.14 21.08
C GLU A 88 -7.24 -2.97 20.36
N TYR A 89 -7.65 -4.13 19.87
CA TYR A 89 -6.83 -4.91 18.94
C TYR A 89 -6.69 -4.19 17.61
N ARG A 90 -5.46 -4.10 17.14
CA ARG A 90 -5.12 -3.58 15.81
C ARG A 90 -4.38 -4.65 15.03
N GLY A 91 -4.98 -5.10 13.95
CA GLY A 91 -4.36 -6.01 12.99
C GLY A 91 -3.89 -5.25 11.74
N HIS A 92 -3.19 -5.97 10.88
CA HIS A 92 -2.80 -5.50 9.55
C HIS A 92 -3.61 -6.23 8.49
N LEU A 93 -4.04 -5.50 7.47
CA LEU A 93 -4.76 -6.05 6.34
C LEU A 93 -4.22 -5.45 5.04
N THR A 94 -3.57 -6.28 4.25
CA THR A 94 -3.07 -5.89 2.93
C THR A 94 -4.19 -5.93 1.91
N LEU A 95 -4.49 -4.79 1.29
CA LEU A 95 -5.47 -4.65 0.22
C LEU A 95 -4.77 -4.24 -1.07
N LEU A 96 -5.18 -4.85 -2.18
CA LEU A 96 -4.63 -4.58 -3.51
C LEU A 96 -5.73 -4.10 -4.45
N ALA A 97 -5.45 -3.06 -5.22
CA ALA A 97 -6.37 -2.58 -6.26
C ALA A 97 -6.40 -3.55 -7.43
N ARG A 98 -7.58 -4.10 -7.74
CA ARG A 98 -7.80 -4.96 -8.90
C ARG A 98 -7.88 -4.17 -10.22
N ASN A 99 -8.41 -2.95 -10.13
CA ASN A 99 -8.66 -2.05 -11.26
C ASN A 99 -8.69 -0.60 -10.77
N HIS A 100 -9.02 0.34 -11.65
CA HIS A 100 -9.10 1.76 -11.30
C HIS A 100 -10.14 2.07 -10.21
N GLU A 101 -11.29 1.42 -10.22
CA GLU A 101 -12.30 1.57 -9.16
C GLU A 101 -11.74 1.12 -7.80
N GLY A 102 -11.08 -0.03 -7.73
CA GLY A 102 -10.38 -0.49 -6.52
C GLY A 102 -9.32 0.50 -6.04
N TYR A 103 -8.60 1.15 -6.95
CA TYR A 103 -7.65 2.20 -6.58
C TYR A 103 -8.35 3.42 -5.94
N LEU A 104 -9.48 3.88 -6.51
CA LEU A 104 -10.29 4.95 -5.92
C LEU A 104 -10.84 4.57 -4.54
N ASN A 105 -11.26 3.33 -4.37
CA ASN A 105 -11.75 2.79 -3.09
C ASN A 105 -10.63 2.75 -2.04
N LEU A 106 -9.41 2.33 -2.41
CA LEU A 106 -8.25 2.38 -1.49
C LEU A 106 -7.94 3.82 -1.06
N MET A 107 -7.95 4.78 -1.98
CA MET A 107 -7.75 6.20 -1.65
C MET A 107 -8.82 6.71 -0.69
N LYS A 108 -10.09 6.33 -0.91
CA LYS A 108 -11.20 6.70 -0.03
C LYS A 108 -11.05 6.11 1.37
N LEU A 109 -10.76 4.81 1.45
CA LEU A 109 -10.51 4.13 2.72
C LEU A 109 -9.33 4.75 3.46
N ASN A 110 -8.24 5.04 2.75
CA ASN A 110 -7.06 5.68 3.34
C ASN A 110 -7.39 7.08 3.89
N SER A 111 -8.17 7.88 3.16
CA SER A 111 -8.62 9.20 3.63
C SER A 111 -9.47 9.09 4.90
N LEU A 112 -10.45 8.17 4.94
CA LEU A 112 -11.29 7.94 6.10
C LEU A 112 -10.48 7.47 7.31
N ALA A 113 -9.49 6.59 7.09
CA ALA A 113 -8.59 6.13 8.14
C ALA A 113 -7.80 7.28 8.80
N TRP A 114 -7.35 8.24 8.00
CA TRP A 114 -6.59 9.39 8.51
C TRP A 114 -7.47 10.47 9.14
N VAL A 115 -8.62 10.78 8.53
CA VAL A 115 -9.50 11.89 8.98
C VAL A 115 -10.33 11.46 10.20
N ASP A 116 -10.98 10.32 10.13
CA ASP A 116 -11.95 9.87 11.14
C ASP A 116 -11.39 8.76 12.03
N GLY A 117 -10.53 7.91 11.48
CA GLY A 117 -10.04 6.69 12.13
C GLY A 117 -8.71 6.82 12.87
N PHE A 118 -8.12 8.01 12.91
CA PHE A 118 -6.79 8.17 13.51
C PHE A 118 -6.82 8.08 15.04
N TYR A 119 -6.19 7.03 15.55
CA TYR A 119 -5.83 6.89 16.95
C TYR A 119 -4.52 6.10 17.05
N HIS A 120 -3.40 6.82 17.27
CA HIS A 120 -2.01 6.34 17.14
C HIS A 120 -1.65 5.87 15.72
N LYS A 121 -2.57 5.27 14.99
CA LYS A 121 -2.47 4.80 13.60
C LYS A 121 -3.75 5.11 12.84
N PRO A 122 -3.68 5.27 11.49
CA PRO A 122 -4.87 5.43 10.66
C PRO A 122 -5.58 4.07 10.53
N ARG A 123 -6.76 3.93 11.15
CA ARG A 123 -7.49 2.65 11.25
C ARG A 123 -8.72 2.62 10.37
N ILE A 124 -9.06 1.44 9.93
CA ILE A 124 -10.35 1.10 9.33
C ILE A 124 -11.01 -0.01 10.14
N ASP A 125 -12.30 -0.23 9.94
CA ASP A 125 -13.03 -1.40 10.43
C ASP A 125 -13.66 -2.20 9.28
N LYS A 126 -14.28 -3.32 9.63
CA LYS A 126 -14.92 -4.20 8.64
C LYS A 126 -16.13 -3.55 7.97
N GLU A 127 -16.80 -2.61 8.66
CA GLU A 127 -18.01 -1.97 8.15
C GLU A 127 -17.66 -1.00 6.99
N ILE A 128 -16.67 -0.11 7.20
CA ILE A 128 -16.27 0.80 6.11
C ILE A 128 -15.54 0.06 5.00
N LEU A 129 -14.80 -1.01 5.32
CA LEU A 129 -14.19 -1.84 4.30
C LEU A 129 -15.26 -2.45 3.38
N ALA A 130 -16.32 -3.03 3.92
CA ALA A 130 -17.40 -3.64 3.13
C ALA A 130 -18.14 -2.64 2.23
N LYS A 131 -18.15 -1.35 2.59
CA LYS A 131 -18.75 -0.28 1.76
C LYS A 131 -17.88 0.12 0.57
N HIS A 132 -16.61 -0.27 0.58
CA HIS A 132 -15.60 0.13 -0.41
C HIS A 132 -14.83 -1.07 -0.99
N ALA A 133 -15.39 -2.29 -0.90
CA ALA A 133 -14.79 -3.51 -1.44
C ALA A 133 -15.26 -3.79 -2.87
#